data_7dde1d2964977d3a1962d1294b2b7034
#
_entry.id   7dde1d2964977d3a1962d1294b2b7034
#
_cell.length_a   1.000
_cell.length_b   1.000
_cell.length_c   1.000
_cell.angle_alpha   90.00
_cell.angle_beta   90.00
_cell.angle_gamma   90.00
#
_symmetry.space_group_name_H-M   'P 1'
#
loop_
_entity.id
_entity.type
_entity.pdbx_description
1 polymer ?
#
loop_
_entity_poly.entity_id
_entity_poly.type
_entity_poly.pdbx_seq_one_letter_code
_entity_poly.pdbx_strand_id
1 'polypeptide(L)'
;AYIAFNVVTSIAILAVVTLVIKFILHPDMSKMAAISVEQINKEELPPMNIQQKAYVLVTILFFIFALGPSVLPADWAITQFMNDINLVGFTILALGVLALIKVDGKPILEPVRICKEYVMWDLYLLVVVCVFLAGSLMAPETGLREWLVGVLTPVFNAGGPLFFSVVLIVIGALVTNVANNAITGAILMQIIVAMGPVVGLQNQAALAMTVCLATFMAILTPAGSPYAAVFHSNKDKISSGEILKYGSIMMVAGLLVYIVIGVPLANLMF
;
A
#
# COMPACT_ATOMS: atom_id res chain seq x y z
N ALA A 1 9.30 -1.53 -14.27
CA ALA A 1 7.88 -1.17 -14.47
C ALA A 1 7.23 -0.70 -13.15
N TYR A 2 7.20 -1.52 -12.08
CA TYR A 2 6.50 -1.25 -10.81
C TYR A 2 6.84 0.11 -10.17
N ILE A 3 8.14 0.40 -9.98
CA ILE A 3 8.59 1.65 -9.36
C ILE A 3 8.16 2.86 -10.19
N ALA A 4 8.40 2.81 -11.50
CA ALA A 4 8.04 3.92 -12.40
C ALA A 4 6.53 4.15 -12.42
N PHE A 5 5.72 3.08 -12.43
CA PHE A 5 4.27 3.15 -12.32
C PHE A 5 3.82 3.86 -11.04
N ASN A 6 4.38 3.44 -9.88
CA ASN A 6 4.04 4.06 -8.60
C ASN A 6 4.48 5.52 -8.53
N VAL A 7 5.65 5.88 -9.03
CA VAL A 7 6.14 7.27 -9.04
C VAL A 7 5.22 8.15 -9.90
N VAL A 8 4.90 7.73 -11.12
CA VAL A 8 4.05 8.52 -12.02
C VAL A 8 2.64 8.68 -11.47
N THR A 9 2.02 7.60 -10.99
CA THR A 9 0.68 7.66 -10.39
C THR A 9 0.65 8.49 -9.12
N SER A 10 1.69 8.41 -8.27
CA SER A 10 1.80 9.21 -7.05
C SER A 10 1.95 10.70 -7.37
N ILE A 11 2.76 11.07 -8.36
CA ILE A 11 2.87 12.46 -8.83
C ILE A 11 1.54 12.97 -9.37
N ALA A 12 0.85 12.15 -10.18
CA ALA A 12 -0.46 12.51 -10.73
C ALA A 12 -1.51 12.72 -9.62
N ILE A 13 -1.56 11.82 -8.62
CA ILE A 13 -2.45 11.97 -7.46
C ILE A 13 -2.11 13.24 -6.68
N LEU A 14 -0.83 13.47 -6.39
CA LEU A 14 -0.38 14.65 -5.65
C LEU A 14 -0.78 15.95 -6.38
N ALA A 15 -0.61 16.00 -7.69
CA ALA A 15 -1.02 17.12 -8.52
C ALA A 15 -2.55 17.33 -8.46
N VAL A 16 -3.35 16.28 -8.67
CA VAL A 16 -4.82 16.37 -8.63
C VAL A 16 -5.31 16.75 -7.24
N VAL A 17 -4.77 16.14 -6.19
CA VAL A 17 -5.10 16.49 -4.79
C VAL A 17 -4.78 17.95 -4.50
N THR A 18 -3.63 18.45 -4.94
CA THR A 18 -3.27 19.86 -4.79
C THR A 18 -4.24 20.79 -5.52
N LEU A 19 -4.67 20.43 -6.72
CA LEU A 19 -5.69 21.19 -7.46
C LEU A 19 -7.06 21.16 -6.75
N VAL A 20 -7.46 20.02 -6.23
CA VAL A 20 -8.71 19.86 -5.44
C VAL A 20 -8.65 20.73 -4.18
N ILE A 21 -7.55 20.73 -3.44
CA ILE A 21 -7.36 21.58 -2.26
C ILE A 21 -7.45 23.04 -2.66
N LYS A 22 -6.76 23.45 -3.70
CA LYS A 22 -6.67 24.86 -4.13
C LYS A 22 -7.98 25.38 -4.71
N PHE A 23 -8.70 24.59 -5.53
CA PHE A 23 -9.83 25.08 -6.32
C PHE A 23 -11.19 24.61 -5.82
N ILE A 24 -11.27 23.57 -5.01
CA ILE A 24 -12.54 23.01 -4.51
C ILE A 24 -12.68 23.22 -3.01
N LEU A 25 -11.66 22.89 -2.23
CA LEU A 25 -11.78 22.90 -0.77
C LEU A 25 -11.50 24.25 -0.13
N HIS A 26 -10.59 25.05 -0.73
CA HIS A 26 -10.22 26.40 -0.26
C HIS A 26 -10.01 26.47 1.27
N PRO A 27 -9.14 25.61 1.87
CA PRO A 27 -8.96 25.63 3.32
C PRO A 27 -8.34 26.97 3.76
N ASP A 28 -8.76 27.44 4.94
CA ASP A 28 -8.11 28.59 5.56
C ASP A 28 -6.68 28.22 6.03
N MET A 29 -5.69 28.70 5.30
CA MET A 29 -4.27 28.47 5.56
C MET A 29 -3.63 29.57 6.43
N SER A 30 -4.41 30.52 6.94
CA SER A 30 -3.87 31.67 7.68
C SER A 30 -3.06 31.25 8.91
N LYS A 31 -3.53 30.24 9.64
CA LYS A 31 -2.82 29.69 10.82
C LYS A 31 -1.51 29.00 10.45
N MET A 32 -1.48 28.28 9.31
CA MET A 32 -0.26 27.62 8.82
C MET A 32 0.75 28.64 8.28
N ALA A 33 0.28 29.68 7.59
CA ALA A 33 1.11 30.74 7.08
C ALA A 33 1.78 31.57 8.20
N ALA A 34 1.18 31.59 9.39
CA ALA A 34 1.73 32.28 10.56
C ALA A 34 2.79 31.48 11.31
N ILE A 35 3.01 30.20 10.99
CA ILE A 35 4.04 29.36 11.60
C ILE A 35 5.40 29.71 10.95
N SER A 36 6.31 30.31 11.72
CA SER A 36 7.66 30.56 11.23
C SER A 36 8.53 29.30 11.37
N VAL A 37 9.46 29.11 10.43
CA VAL A 37 10.45 28.01 10.47
C VAL A 37 11.28 28.08 11.76
N GLU A 38 11.51 29.28 12.30
CA GLU A 38 12.23 29.50 13.58
C GLU A 38 11.47 28.96 14.79
N GLN A 39 10.14 28.87 14.75
CA GLN A 39 9.33 28.28 15.82
C GLN A 39 9.41 26.75 15.82
N ILE A 40 9.65 26.13 14.66
CA ILE A 40 9.77 24.69 14.49
C ILE A 40 11.19 24.22 14.87
N ASN A 41 12.21 25.03 14.59
CA ASN A 41 13.62 24.70 14.84
C ASN A 41 14.13 25.02 16.25
N LYS A 42 13.27 25.28 17.21
CA LYS A 42 13.69 25.67 18.58
C LYS A 42 14.31 24.54 19.42
N GLU A 43 14.15 23.30 19.03
CA GLU A 43 14.83 22.19 19.71
C GLU A 43 16.01 21.71 18.87
N GLU A 44 17.22 22.00 19.31
CA GLU A 44 18.42 21.34 18.79
C GLU A 44 18.32 19.85 19.08
N LEU A 45 18.08 19.06 18.04
CA LEU A 45 18.02 17.61 18.18
C LEU A 45 19.42 17.09 18.60
N PRO A 46 19.50 16.25 19.63
CA PRO A 46 20.77 15.67 20.03
C PRO A 46 21.37 14.83 18.89
N PRO A 47 22.71 14.75 18.79
CA PRO A 47 23.36 13.97 17.75
C PRO A 47 22.94 12.49 17.84
N MET A 48 22.77 11.87 16.67
CA MET A 48 22.35 10.46 16.59
C MET A 48 23.31 9.55 17.33
N ASN A 49 22.78 8.71 18.19
CA ASN A 49 23.54 7.66 18.88
C ASN A 49 23.91 6.50 17.92
N ILE A 50 24.77 5.59 18.37
CA ILE A 50 25.27 4.47 17.55
C ILE A 50 24.12 3.55 17.11
N GLN A 51 23.13 3.32 17.96
CA GLN A 51 21.97 2.48 17.64
C GLN A 51 21.13 3.11 16.52
N GLN A 52 20.84 4.41 16.62
CA GLN A 52 20.11 5.15 15.58
C GLN A 52 20.86 5.14 14.23
N LYS A 53 22.20 5.33 14.26
CA LYS A 53 23.02 5.23 13.05
C LYS A 53 22.97 3.84 12.42
N ALA A 54 23.00 2.77 13.23
CA ALA A 54 22.85 1.40 12.75
C ALA A 54 21.49 1.14 12.10
N TYR A 55 20.39 1.63 12.70
CA TYR A 55 19.06 1.52 12.11
C TYR A 55 18.93 2.28 10.78
N VAL A 56 19.48 3.50 10.71
CA VAL A 56 19.49 4.28 9.46
C VAL A 56 20.27 3.55 8.38
N LEU A 57 21.46 3.01 8.70
CA LEU A 57 22.26 2.23 7.76
C LEU A 57 21.50 1.00 7.24
N VAL A 58 20.89 0.22 8.13
CA VAL A 58 20.12 -0.97 7.74
C VAL A 58 18.89 -0.58 6.92
N THR A 59 18.23 0.54 7.24
CA THR A 59 17.12 1.05 6.45
C THR A 59 17.55 1.44 5.03
N ILE A 60 18.69 2.12 4.89
CA ILE A 60 19.25 2.45 3.56
C ILE A 60 19.57 1.17 2.77
N LEU A 61 20.23 0.20 3.41
CA LEU A 61 20.54 -1.10 2.78
C LEU A 61 19.27 -1.87 2.39
N PHE A 62 18.22 -1.80 3.22
CA PHE A 62 16.92 -2.39 2.91
C PHE A 62 16.33 -1.81 1.62
N PHE A 63 16.33 -0.49 1.46
CA PHE A 63 15.88 0.14 0.22
C PHE A 63 16.76 -0.21 -0.98
N ILE A 64 18.08 -0.29 -0.81
CA ILE A 64 18.99 -0.73 -1.88
C ILE A 64 18.64 -2.17 -2.29
N PHE A 65 18.41 -3.08 -1.35
CA PHE A 65 18.01 -4.46 -1.64
C PHE A 65 16.61 -4.56 -2.27
N ALA A 66 15.67 -3.74 -1.81
CA ALA A 66 14.31 -3.73 -2.34
C ALA A 66 14.23 -3.20 -3.78
N LEU A 67 15.00 -2.16 -4.09
CA LEU A 67 14.93 -1.47 -5.37
C LEU A 67 16.01 -1.92 -6.35
N GLY A 68 17.15 -2.40 -5.86
CA GLY A 68 18.31 -2.79 -6.66
C GLY A 68 17.99 -3.74 -7.81
N PRO A 69 17.28 -4.88 -7.57
CA PRO A 69 16.94 -5.81 -8.64
C PRO A 69 16.06 -5.23 -9.75
N SER A 70 15.33 -4.14 -9.47
CA SER A 70 14.47 -3.46 -10.44
C SER A 70 15.21 -2.41 -11.28
N VAL A 71 16.40 -1.96 -10.83
CA VAL A 71 17.16 -0.87 -11.44
C VAL A 71 18.43 -1.39 -12.11
N LEU A 72 19.08 -2.39 -11.50
CA LEU A 72 20.32 -2.94 -11.99
C LEU A 72 20.09 -4.00 -13.09
N PRO A 73 21.03 -4.17 -14.05
CA PRO A 73 20.96 -5.23 -15.04
C PRO A 73 20.84 -6.61 -14.40
N ALA A 74 19.95 -7.45 -14.96
CA ALA A 74 19.63 -8.77 -14.39
C ALA A 74 20.80 -9.76 -14.41
N ASP A 75 21.73 -9.60 -15.33
CA ASP A 75 22.93 -10.42 -15.53
C ASP A 75 24.08 -10.11 -14.56
N TRP A 76 23.98 -9.02 -13.82
CA TRP A 76 25.02 -8.68 -12.85
C TRP A 76 24.98 -9.64 -11.64
N ALA A 77 26.16 -10.08 -11.20
CA ALA A 77 26.30 -10.97 -10.05
C ALA A 77 25.65 -10.40 -8.77
N ILE A 78 25.71 -9.07 -8.57
CA ILE A 78 25.07 -8.42 -7.44
C ILE A 78 23.54 -8.49 -7.53
N THR A 79 22.97 -8.37 -8.72
CA THR A 79 21.51 -8.46 -8.93
C THR A 79 21.05 -9.90 -8.70
N GLN A 80 21.79 -10.89 -9.19
CA GLN A 80 21.51 -12.31 -8.94
C GLN A 80 21.57 -12.62 -7.45
N PHE A 81 22.62 -12.18 -6.76
CA PHE A 81 22.76 -12.32 -5.31
C PHE A 81 21.58 -11.69 -4.54
N MET A 82 21.13 -10.48 -4.94
CA MET A 82 19.96 -9.82 -4.32
C MET A 82 18.68 -10.63 -4.55
N ASN A 83 18.50 -11.22 -5.72
CA ASN A 83 17.34 -12.06 -6.04
C ASN A 83 17.38 -13.39 -5.27
N ASP A 84 18.54 -14.03 -5.17
CA ASP A 84 18.71 -15.31 -4.46
C ASP A 84 18.44 -15.19 -2.97
N ILE A 85 18.99 -14.15 -2.33
CA ILE A 85 18.73 -13.87 -0.90
C ILE A 85 17.30 -13.37 -0.72
N ASN A 86 16.76 -12.63 -1.68
CA ASN A 86 15.52 -11.87 -1.66
C ASN A 86 15.39 -10.91 -0.46
N LEU A 87 14.33 -10.09 -0.46
CA LEU A 87 14.15 -9.06 0.58
C LEU A 87 13.89 -9.65 1.97
N VAL A 88 13.25 -10.81 2.03
CA VAL A 88 12.95 -11.49 3.32
C VAL A 88 14.24 -12.02 3.93
N GLY A 89 15.07 -12.71 3.15
CA GLY A 89 16.38 -13.22 3.58
C GLY A 89 17.29 -12.08 4.06
N PHE A 90 17.38 -10.98 3.29
CA PHE A 90 18.11 -9.78 3.72
C PHE A 90 17.60 -9.24 5.06
N THR A 91 16.28 -9.12 5.22
CA THR A 91 15.69 -8.60 6.45
C THR A 91 16.02 -9.47 7.66
N ILE A 92 15.91 -10.80 7.52
CA ILE A 92 16.26 -11.75 8.59
C ILE A 92 17.74 -11.64 8.96
N LEU A 93 18.63 -11.57 7.96
CA LEU A 93 20.06 -11.42 8.19
C LEU A 93 20.39 -10.10 8.89
N ALA A 94 19.82 -9.00 8.42
CA ALA A 94 20.04 -7.67 9.01
C ALA A 94 19.55 -7.60 10.46
N LEU A 95 18.38 -8.13 10.76
CA LEU A 95 17.84 -8.20 12.12
C LEU A 95 18.71 -9.11 13.01
N GLY A 96 19.18 -10.25 12.48
CA GLY A 96 20.11 -11.15 13.18
C GLY A 96 21.43 -10.46 13.52
N VAL A 97 22.03 -9.74 12.57
CA VAL A 97 23.27 -8.98 12.79
C VAL A 97 23.07 -7.90 13.88
N LEU A 98 22.00 -7.13 13.80
CA LEU A 98 21.69 -6.11 14.82
C LEU A 98 21.44 -6.70 16.20
N ALA A 99 20.91 -7.91 16.29
CA ALA A 99 20.70 -8.61 17.56
C ALA A 99 22.00 -9.16 18.18
N LEU A 100 22.99 -9.48 17.34
CA LEU A 100 24.29 -10.00 17.80
C LEU A 100 25.28 -8.90 18.18
N ILE A 101 25.21 -7.74 17.52
CA ILE A 101 26.11 -6.60 17.84
C ILE A 101 25.67 -5.95 19.14
N LYS A 102 26.61 -5.81 20.08
CA LYS A 102 26.39 -5.16 21.38
C LYS A 102 27.09 -3.81 21.42
N VAL A 103 26.38 -2.82 21.97
CA VAL A 103 26.90 -1.49 22.29
C VAL A 103 26.62 -1.26 23.79
N ASP A 104 27.63 -0.91 24.55
CA ASP A 104 27.56 -0.74 26.02
C ASP A 104 26.93 -1.97 26.72
N GLY A 105 27.28 -3.18 26.27
CA GLY A 105 26.81 -4.45 26.83
C GLY A 105 25.40 -4.87 26.48
N LYS A 106 24.67 -4.05 25.74
CA LYS A 106 23.29 -4.34 25.25
C LYS A 106 23.28 -4.57 23.74
N PRO A 107 22.47 -5.50 23.23
CA PRO A 107 22.32 -5.67 21.78
C PRO A 107 21.71 -4.41 21.16
N ILE A 108 22.08 -4.09 19.93
CA ILE A 108 21.49 -2.97 19.20
C ILE A 108 19.99 -3.20 19.00
N LEU A 109 19.60 -4.44 18.68
CA LEU A 109 18.22 -4.87 18.54
C LEU A 109 17.92 -5.94 19.58
N GLU A 110 16.82 -5.77 20.32
CA GLU A 110 16.29 -6.76 21.24
C GLU A 110 15.09 -7.49 20.60
N PRO A 111 15.29 -8.67 19.95
CA PRO A 111 14.23 -9.33 19.17
C PRO A 111 12.98 -9.62 19.99
N VAL A 112 13.16 -10.09 21.23
CA VAL A 112 12.03 -10.42 22.12
C VAL A 112 11.18 -9.19 22.42
N ARG A 113 11.82 -8.06 22.68
CA ARG A 113 11.12 -6.79 22.93
C ARG A 113 10.39 -6.32 21.69
N ILE A 114 11.04 -6.35 20.53
CA ILE A 114 10.43 -5.99 19.26
C ILE A 114 9.18 -6.84 18.96
N CYS A 115 9.29 -8.15 19.13
CA CYS A 115 8.16 -9.06 18.93
C CYS A 115 6.99 -8.80 19.89
N LYS A 116 7.28 -8.39 21.13
CA LYS A 116 6.24 -8.13 22.15
C LYS A 116 5.59 -6.76 22.02
N GLU A 117 6.38 -5.73 21.73
CA GLU A 117 5.92 -4.34 21.83
C GLU A 117 5.54 -3.72 20.48
N TYR A 118 6.14 -4.17 19.36
CA TYR A 118 6.03 -3.48 18.08
C TYR A 118 5.40 -4.32 16.97
N VAL A 119 5.38 -5.66 17.12
CA VAL A 119 4.69 -6.52 16.12
C VAL A 119 3.21 -6.56 16.44
N MET A 120 2.39 -6.11 15.49
CA MET A 120 0.92 -6.21 15.56
C MET A 120 0.49 -7.64 15.21
N TRP A 121 0.60 -8.56 16.16
CA TRP A 121 0.33 -9.98 15.96
C TRP A 121 -1.10 -10.28 15.52
N ASP A 122 -2.06 -9.55 16.03
CA ASP A 122 -3.47 -9.60 15.66
C ASP A 122 -3.65 -9.29 14.17
N LEU A 123 -3.05 -8.22 13.66
CA LEU A 123 -3.08 -7.87 12.25
C LEU A 123 -2.33 -8.90 11.39
N TYR A 124 -1.15 -9.33 11.84
CA TYR A 124 -0.36 -10.35 11.12
C TYR A 124 -1.15 -11.66 10.97
N LEU A 125 -1.69 -12.18 12.05
CA LEU A 125 -2.47 -13.42 12.03
C LEU A 125 -3.75 -13.28 11.19
N LEU A 126 -4.43 -12.13 11.30
CA LEU A 126 -5.60 -11.83 10.48
C LEU A 126 -5.27 -11.90 9.00
N VAL A 127 -4.19 -11.23 8.56
CA VAL A 127 -3.78 -11.23 7.15
C VAL A 127 -3.40 -12.64 6.68
N VAL A 128 -2.62 -13.38 7.46
CA VAL A 128 -2.24 -14.77 7.14
C VAL A 128 -3.48 -15.65 6.94
N VAL A 129 -4.41 -15.60 7.88
CA VAL A 129 -5.65 -16.39 7.80
C VAL A 129 -6.48 -15.98 6.59
N CYS A 130 -6.66 -14.69 6.33
CA CYS A 130 -7.44 -14.20 5.20
C CYS A 130 -6.82 -14.58 3.85
N VAL A 131 -5.51 -14.48 3.69
CA VAL A 131 -4.82 -14.89 2.45
C VAL A 131 -4.96 -16.40 2.23
N PHE A 132 -4.77 -17.19 3.30
CA PHE A 132 -4.93 -18.64 3.24
C PHE A 132 -6.37 -19.05 2.89
N LEU A 133 -7.37 -18.46 3.56
CA LEU A 133 -8.78 -18.71 3.28
C LEU A 133 -9.16 -18.29 1.86
N ALA A 134 -8.73 -17.11 1.40
CA ALA A 134 -9.01 -16.66 0.05
C ALA A 134 -8.46 -17.65 -1.01
N GLY A 135 -7.22 -18.12 -0.84
CA GLY A 135 -6.63 -19.14 -1.70
C GLY A 135 -7.38 -20.47 -1.64
N SER A 136 -7.72 -20.93 -0.44
CA SER A 136 -8.45 -22.20 -0.25
C SER A 136 -9.86 -22.15 -0.83
N LEU A 137 -10.59 -21.04 -0.65
CA LEU A 137 -11.93 -20.87 -1.20
C LEU A 137 -11.95 -20.84 -2.73
N MET A 138 -10.88 -20.33 -3.36
CA MET A 138 -10.72 -20.28 -4.81
C MET A 138 -10.08 -21.55 -5.41
N ALA A 139 -9.78 -22.55 -4.56
CA ALA A 139 -9.27 -23.83 -5.05
C ALA A 139 -10.32 -24.54 -5.93
N PRO A 140 -9.91 -25.24 -7.00
CA PRO A 140 -10.83 -25.88 -7.93
C PRO A 140 -11.83 -26.83 -7.26
N GLU A 141 -11.40 -27.49 -6.18
CA GLU A 141 -12.19 -28.49 -5.45
C GLU A 141 -13.42 -27.89 -4.74
N THR A 142 -13.42 -26.59 -4.48
CA THR A 142 -14.53 -25.92 -3.79
C THR A 142 -15.70 -25.60 -4.71
N GLY A 143 -15.48 -25.51 -6.02
CA GLY A 143 -16.47 -25.05 -7.00
C GLY A 143 -16.86 -23.56 -6.85
N LEU A 144 -16.27 -22.84 -5.89
CA LEU A 144 -16.60 -21.43 -5.64
C LEU A 144 -16.16 -20.53 -6.78
N ARG A 145 -14.99 -20.83 -7.38
CA ARG A 145 -14.49 -20.10 -8.54
C ARG A 145 -15.46 -20.21 -9.72
N GLU A 146 -15.91 -21.42 -10.03
CA GLU A 146 -16.87 -21.70 -11.11
C GLU A 146 -18.22 -21.02 -10.88
N TRP A 147 -18.69 -21.06 -9.63
CA TRP A 147 -19.90 -20.38 -9.22
C TRP A 147 -19.77 -18.85 -9.40
N LEU A 148 -18.70 -18.25 -8.92
CA LEU A 148 -18.44 -16.80 -9.08
C LEU A 148 -18.36 -16.41 -10.56
N VAL A 149 -17.64 -17.18 -11.37
CA VAL A 149 -17.55 -16.98 -12.80
C VAL A 149 -18.95 -17.04 -13.42
N GLY A 150 -19.76 -18.04 -13.08
CA GLY A 150 -21.13 -18.19 -13.59
C GLY A 150 -22.04 -16.99 -13.27
N VAL A 151 -21.97 -16.48 -12.04
CA VAL A 151 -22.79 -15.35 -11.56
C VAL A 151 -22.30 -14.02 -12.14
N LEU A 152 -20.99 -13.81 -12.22
CA LEU A 152 -20.41 -12.52 -12.61
C LEU A 152 -20.24 -12.35 -14.11
N THR A 153 -20.09 -13.44 -14.87
CA THR A 153 -19.91 -13.39 -16.33
C THR A 153 -21.01 -12.60 -17.07
N PRO A 154 -22.31 -12.78 -16.81
CA PRO A 154 -23.35 -12.01 -17.47
C PRO A 154 -23.23 -10.51 -17.24
N VAL A 155 -22.79 -10.11 -16.03
CA VAL A 155 -22.63 -8.70 -15.66
C VAL A 155 -21.44 -8.07 -16.38
N PHE A 156 -20.31 -8.76 -16.40
CA PHE A 156 -19.07 -8.22 -16.93
C PHE A 156 -18.91 -8.36 -18.44
N ASN A 157 -19.49 -9.40 -19.07
CA ASN A 157 -19.46 -9.54 -20.51
C ASN A 157 -20.18 -8.40 -21.25
N ALA A 158 -21.20 -7.82 -20.63
CA ALA A 158 -21.93 -6.69 -21.23
C ALA A 158 -21.07 -5.41 -21.33
N GLY A 159 -20.08 -5.24 -20.41
CA GLY A 159 -19.25 -4.03 -20.34
C GLY A 159 -17.80 -4.22 -20.79
N GLY A 160 -17.34 -5.45 -20.97
CA GLY A 160 -15.99 -5.79 -21.40
C GLY A 160 -14.88 -5.51 -20.36
N PRO A 161 -13.59 -5.66 -20.76
CA PRO A 161 -12.45 -5.58 -19.84
C PRO A 161 -12.30 -4.24 -19.12
N LEU A 162 -12.63 -3.14 -19.79
CA LEU A 162 -12.53 -1.80 -19.20
C LEU A 162 -13.56 -1.62 -18.07
N PHE A 163 -14.80 -2.03 -18.30
CA PHE A 163 -15.85 -1.98 -17.30
C PHE A 163 -15.48 -2.84 -16.07
N PHE A 164 -15.01 -4.06 -16.31
CA PHE A 164 -14.50 -4.93 -15.25
C PHE A 164 -13.41 -4.25 -14.44
N SER A 165 -12.43 -3.63 -15.09
CA SER A 165 -11.33 -2.92 -14.42
C SER A 165 -11.84 -1.76 -13.58
N VAL A 166 -12.71 -0.91 -14.11
CA VAL A 166 -13.28 0.23 -13.38
C VAL A 166 -14.08 -0.22 -12.18
N VAL A 167 -14.92 -1.25 -12.32
CA VAL A 167 -15.73 -1.79 -11.23
C VAL A 167 -14.84 -2.32 -10.11
N LEU A 168 -13.80 -3.08 -10.42
CA LEU A 168 -12.89 -3.62 -9.38
C LEU A 168 -12.08 -2.52 -8.67
N ILE A 169 -11.65 -1.49 -9.39
CA ILE A 169 -10.96 -0.33 -8.79
C ILE A 169 -11.90 0.40 -7.82
N VAL A 170 -13.14 0.66 -8.23
CA VAL A 170 -14.14 1.33 -7.40
C VAL A 170 -14.52 0.48 -6.18
N ILE A 171 -14.81 -0.80 -6.38
CA ILE A 171 -15.12 -1.75 -5.30
C ILE A 171 -13.93 -1.83 -4.34
N GLY A 172 -12.70 -1.93 -4.85
CA GLY A 172 -11.49 -1.95 -4.03
C GLY A 172 -11.40 -0.75 -3.11
N ALA A 173 -11.57 0.45 -3.64
CA ALA A 173 -11.53 1.67 -2.86
C ALA A 173 -12.70 1.82 -1.86
N LEU A 174 -13.88 1.29 -2.15
CA LEU A 174 -15.03 1.33 -1.25
C LEU A 174 -14.90 0.28 -0.14
N VAL A 175 -14.64 -0.97 -0.50
CA VAL A 175 -14.59 -2.10 0.44
C VAL A 175 -13.41 -1.97 1.41
N THR A 176 -12.27 -1.44 0.95
CA THR A 176 -11.10 -1.22 1.82
C THR A 176 -11.40 -0.31 3.01
N ASN A 177 -12.40 0.55 2.92
CA ASN A 177 -12.80 1.42 4.03
C ASN A 177 -13.60 0.70 5.12
N VAL A 178 -14.09 -0.50 4.86
CA VAL A 178 -14.84 -1.35 5.82
C VAL A 178 -14.00 -2.56 6.21
N ALA A 179 -13.28 -3.14 5.25
CA ALA A 179 -12.36 -4.24 5.44
C ALA A 179 -10.94 -3.75 5.20
N ASN A 180 -10.00 -4.23 6.00
CA ASN A 180 -8.57 -3.87 5.86
C ASN A 180 -8.08 -3.96 4.40
N ASN A 181 -7.20 -3.03 3.99
CA ASN A 181 -6.67 -2.94 2.63
C ASN A 181 -5.98 -4.22 2.14
N ALA A 182 -5.23 -4.91 3.01
CA ALA A 182 -4.56 -6.17 2.66
C ALA A 182 -5.56 -7.29 2.36
N ILE A 183 -6.64 -7.40 3.14
CA ILE A 183 -7.71 -8.38 2.95
C ILE A 183 -8.46 -8.10 1.66
N THR A 184 -8.86 -6.85 1.46
CA THR A 184 -9.54 -6.40 0.23
C THR A 184 -8.69 -6.70 -1.00
N GLY A 185 -7.40 -6.35 -0.97
CA GLY A 185 -6.47 -6.63 -2.05
C GLY A 185 -6.34 -8.12 -2.35
N ALA A 186 -6.20 -8.96 -1.31
CA ALA A 186 -6.09 -10.41 -1.48
C ALA A 186 -7.32 -11.03 -2.15
N ILE A 187 -8.53 -10.62 -1.77
CA ILE A 187 -9.78 -11.11 -2.36
C ILE A 187 -9.92 -10.64 -3.81
N LEU A 188 -9.70 -9.35 -4.08
CA LEU A 188 -9.81 -8.80 -5.43
C LEU A 188 -8.79 -9.40 -6.39
N MET A 189 -7.58 -9.74 -5.90
CA MET A 189 -6.59 -10.45 -6.69
C MET A 189 -7.10 -11.81 -7.18
N GLN A 190 -7.78 -12.58 -6.33
CA GLN A 190 -8.36 -13.87 -6.72
C GLN A 190 -9.47 -13.68 -7.78
N ILE A 191 -10.27 -12.62 -7.65
CA ILE A 191 -11.30 -12.29 -8.65
C ILE A 191 -10.66 -11.92 -10.00
N ILE A 192 -9.57 -11.15 -10.01
CA ILE A 192 -8.84 -10.79 -11.24
C ILE A 192 -8.31 -12.06 -11.92
N VAL A 193 -7.69 -12.96 -11.16
CA VAL A 193 -7.15 -14.23 -11.70
C VAL A 193 -8.27 -15.14 -12.24
N ALA A 194 -9.40 -15.20 -11.54
CA ALA A 194 -10.53 -16.04 -11.94
C ALA A 194 -11.28 -15.48 -13.17
N MET A 195 -11.59 -14.20 -13.14
CA MET A 195 -12.48 -13.55 -14.11
C MET A 195 -11.75 -12.88 -15.28
N GLY A 196 -10.50 -12.46 -15.09
CA GLY A 196 -9.73 -11.72 -16.10
C GLY A 196 -9.72 -12.41 -17.47
N PRO A 197 -9.38 -13.71 -17.56
CA PRO A 197 -9.42 -14.43 -18.84
C PRO A 197 -10.83 -14.51 -19.44
N VAL A 198 -11.86 -14.64 -18.60
CA VAL A 198 -13.27 -14.77 -19.04
C VAL A 198 -13.77 -13.50 -19.69
N VAL A 199 -13.42 -12.34 -19.13
CA VAL A 199 -13.82 -11.03 -19.69
C VAL A 199 -12.88 -10.51 -20.78
N GLY A 200 -11.88 -11.31 -21.16
CA GLY A 200 -10.90 -10.94 -22.19
C GLY A 200 -9.88 -9.90 -21.75
N LEU A 201 -9.56 -9.84 -20.44
CA LEU A 201 -8.54 -8.96 -19.91
C LEU A 201 -7.15 -9.41 -20.40
N GLN A 202 -6.48 -8.56 -21.17
CA GLN A 202 -5.18 -8.88 -21.77
C GLN A 202 -4.05 -8.87 -20.72
N ASN A 203 -4.15 -8.00 -19.74
CA ASN A 203 -3.10 -7.81 -18.74
C ASN A 203 -3.66 -7.79 -17.31
N GLN A 204 -3.65 -8.97 -16.68
CA GLN A 204 -4.10 -9.13 -15.29
C GLN A 204 -3.17 -8.42 -14.30
N ALA A 205 -1.85 -8.39 -14.58
CA ALA A 205 -0.88 -7.75 -13.71
C ALA A 205 -1.11 -6.23 -13.66
N ALA A 206 -1.41 -5.60 -14.78
CA ALA A 206 -1.75 -4.17 -14.85
C ALA A 206 -2.96 -3.82 -13.98
N LEU A 207 -4.05 -4.61 -14.10
CA LEU A 207 -5.22 -4.41 -13.27
C LEU A 207 -4.93 -4.67 -11.79
N ALA A 208 -4.23 -5.75 -11.48
CA ALA A 208 -3.85 -6.11 -10.13
C ALA A 208 -3.07 -4.98 -9.44
N MET A 209 -2.12 -4.37 -10.14
CA MET A 209 -1.35 -3.23 -9.64
C MET A 209 -2.24 -2.01 -9.36
N THR A 210 -3.12 -1.68 -10.31
CA THR A 210 -4.01 -0.51 -10.15
C THR A 210 -5.02 -0.72 -9.03
N VAL A 211 -5.60 -1.91 -8.89
CA VAL A 211 -6.52 -2.28 -7.80
C VAL A 211 -5.78 -2.26 -6.46
N CYS A 212 -4.57 -2.80 -6.40
CA CYS A 212 -3.74 -2.75 -5.19
C CYS A 212 -3.56 -1.31 -4.69
N LEU A 213 -3.22 -0.36 -5.59
CA LEU A 213 -3.11 1.05 -5.21
C LEU A 213 -4.45 1.67 -4.79
N ALA A 214 -5.56 1.29 -5.42
CA ALA A 214 -6.89 1.78 -5.05
C ALA A 214 -7.28 1.33 -3.62
N THR A 215 -6.85 0.14 -3.18
CA THR A 215 -7.11 -0.30 -1.80
C THR A 215 -6.39 0.52 -0.73
N PHE A 216 -5.35 1.27 -1.07
CA PHE A 216 -4.73 2.22 -0.14
C PHE A 216 -5.58 3.46 0.14
N MET A 217 -6.72 3.68 -0.54
CA MET A 217 -7.65 4.78 -0.25
C MET A 217 -8.56 4.50 0.97
N ALA A 218 -8.00 3.89 2.00
CA ALA A 218 -8.68 3.39 3.19
C ALA A 218 -8.62 4.42 4.33
N ILE A 219 -9.29 5.57 4.17
CA ILE A 219 -9.26 6.66 5.16
C ILE A 219 -10.62 6.99 5.76
N LEU A 220 -11.73 6.56 5.14
CA LEU A 220 -13.06 7.02 5.50
C LEU A 220 -13.57 6.46 6.84
N THR A 221 -13.10 5.27 7.23
CA THR A 221 -13.45 4.68 8.52
C THR A 221 -12.21 4.21 9.27
N PRO A 222 -12.26 4.11 10.60
CA PRO A 222 -11.12 3.65 11.40
C PRO A 222 -10.75 2.18 11.13
N ALA A 223 -11.67 1.39 10.55
CA ALA A 223 -11.43 -0.01 10.21
C ALA A 223 -10.62 -0.20 8.91
N GLY A 224 -10.56 0.82 8.07
CA GLY A 224 -9.90 0.73 6.75
C GLY A 224 -8.39 0.53 6.83
N SER A 225 -7.72 1.27 7.70
CA SER A 225 -6.27 1.24 7.82
C SER A 225 -5.76 1.76 9.16
N PRO A 226 -4.51 1.42 9.57
CA PRO A 226 -3.91 1.97 10.79
C PRO A 226 -3.83 3.50 10.79
N TYR A 227 -3.52 4.13 9.66
CA TYR A 227 -3.48 5.59 9.56
C TYR A 227 -4.88 6.21 9.66
N ALA A 228 -5.91 5.57 9.11
CA ALA A 228 -7.30 6.01 9.30
C ALA A 228 -7.69 5.95 10.78
N ALA A 229 -7.33 4.89 11.50
CA ALA A 229 -7.57 4.78 12.93
C ALA A 229 -6.92 5.93 13.71
N VAL A 230 -5.70 6.36 13.33
CA VAL A 230 -5.03 7.52 13.94
C VAL A 230 -5.80 8.81 13.69
N PHE A 231 -6.29 9.05 12.47
CA PHE A 231 -7.12 10.24 12.20
C PHE A 231 -8.41 10.24 13.01
N HIS A 232 -9.12 9.11 13.05
CA HIS A 232 -10.38 8.97 13.77
C HIS A 232 -10.22 8.96 15.30
N SER A 233 -9.03 8.72 15.85
CA SER A 233 -8.75 8.81 17.29
C SER A 233 -8.49 10.24 17.76
N ASN A 234 -8.05 11.15 16.87
CA ASN A 234 -7.76 12.55 17.19
C ASN A 234 -9.00 13.46 17.01
N LYS A 235 -10.11 13.10 17.66
CA LYS A 235 -11.41 13.80 17.52
C LYS A 235 -11.40 15.25 18.03
N ASP A 236 -10.44 15.62 18.85
CA ASP A 236 -10.17 16.97 19.32
C ASP A 236 -9.65 17.90 18.23
N LYS A 237 -9.04 17.34 17.19
CA LYS A 237 -8.43 18.08 16.07
C LYS A 237 -9.23 18.01 14.78
N ILE A 238 -9.89 16.89 14.52
CA ILE A 238 -10.66 16.65 13.30
C ILE A 238 -11.87 15.77 13.62
N SER A 239 -13.06 16.18 13.21
CA SER A 239 -14.28 15.40 13.39
C SER A 239 -14.40 14.27 12.37
N SER A 240 -15.08 13.19 12.75
CA SER A 240 -15.36 12.08 11.82
C SER A 240 -16.15 12.54 10.58
N GLY A 241 -17.02 13.56 10.73
CA GLY A 241 -17.77 14.14 9.61
C GLY A 241 -16.86 14.86 8.61
N GLU A 242 -15.85 15.58 9.09
CA GLU A 242 -14.82 16.21 8.24
C GLU A 242 -13.96 15.16 7.52
N ILE A 243 -13.55 14.09 8.21
CA ILE A 243 -12.82 13.00 7.58
C ILE A 243 -13.64 12.36 6.46
N LEU A 244 -14.91 12.07 6.70
CA LEU A 244 -15.81 11.54 5.68
C LEU A 244 -15.98 12.51 4.51
N LYS A 245 -16.22 13.79 4.77
CA LYS A 245 -16.43 14.81 3.73
C LYS A 245 -15.17 14.97 2.86
N TYR A 246 -14.05 15.30 3.46
CA TYR A 246 -12.82 15.58 2.72
C TYR A 246 -12.18 14.31 2.17
N GLY A 247 -12.23 13.22 2.94
CA GLY A 247 -11.74 11.91 2.51
C GLY A 247 -12.50 11.37 1.30
N SER A 248 -13.85 11.53 1.25
CA SER A 248 -14.63 11.11 0.09
C SER A 248 -14.28 11.91 -1.18
N ILE A 249 -14.09 13.23 -1.04
CA ILE A 249 -13.67 14.07 -2.18
C ILE A 249 -12.30 13.61 -2.71
N MET A 250 -11.35 13.38 -1.80
CA MET A 250 -10.01 12.91 -2.15
C MET A 250 -10.03 11.50 -2.73
N MET A 251 -10.88 10.61 -2.21
CA MET A 251 -11.05 9.26 -2.74
C MET A 251 -11.59 9.30 -4.18
N VAL A 252 -12.61 10.12 -4.46
CA VAL A 252 -13.14 10.28 -5.83
C VAL A 252 -12.07 10.83 -6.76
N ALA A 253 -11.33 11.86 -6.33
CA ALA A 253 -10.24 12.44 -7.12
C ALA A 253 -9.16 11.41 -7.44
N GLY A 254 -8.74 10.61 -6.45
CA GLY A 254 -7.77 9.54 -6.64
C GLY A 254 -8.28 8.40 -7.52
N LEU A 255 -9.55 8.00 -7.38
CA LEU A 255 -10.17 7.01 -8.28
C LEU A 255 -10.14 7.47 -9.73
N LEU A 256 -10.46 8.74 -9.99
CA LEU A 256 -10.37 9.31 -11.34
C LEU A 256 -8.94 9.22 -11.89
N VAL A 257 -7.93 9.49 -11.08
CA VAL A 257 -6.52 9.34 -11.49
C VAL A 257 -6.20 7.87 -11.81
N TYR A 258 -6.61 6.92 -10.98
CA TYR A 258 -6.35 5.51 -11.24
C TYR A 258 -7.07 5.01 -12.48
N ILE A 259 -8.29 5.46 -12.75
CA ILE A 259 -9.05 5.04 -13.92
C ILE A 259 -8.49 5.69 -15.19
N VAL A 260 -8.25 7.02 -15.16
CA VAL A 260 -7.89 7.77 -16.37
C VAL A 260 -6.41 7.68 -16.70
N ILE A 261 -5.54 7.63 -15.70
CA ILE A 261 -4.09 7.58 -15.86
C ILE A 261 -3.54 6.19 -15.50
N GLY A 262 -3.95 5.65 -14.35
CA GLY A 262 -3.42 4.39 -13.82
C GLY A 262 -3.67 3.20 -14.74
N VAL A 263 -4.90 2.98 -15.18
CA VAL A 263 -5.24 1.84 -16.06
C VAL A 263 -4.50 1.90 -17.40
N PRO A 264 -4.50 3.00 -18.15
CA PRO A 264 -3.71 3.08 -19.40
C PRO A 264 -2.21 2.93 -19.16
N LEU A 265 -1.67 3.59 -18.16
CA LEU A 265 -0.25 3.52 -17.84
C LEU A 265 0.17 2.11 -17.43
N ALA A 266 -0.64 1.42 -16.62
CA ALA A 266 -0.36 0.04 -16.22
C ALA A 266 -0.34 -0.90 -17.42
N ASN A 267 -1.29 -0.76 -18.34
CA ASN A 267 -1.32 -1.56 -19.58
C ASN A 267 -0.12 -1.29 -20.51
N LEU A 268 0.51 -0.12 -20.42
CA LEU A 268 1.73 0.19 -21.19
C LEU A 268 2.99 -0.34 -20.52
N MET A 269 2.98 -0.52 -19.20
CA MET A 269 4.19 -0.84 -18.43
C MET A 269 4.29 -2.31 -18.03
N PHE A 270 3.20 -3.01 -17.92
CA PHE A 270 3.09 -4.42 -17.55
C PHE A 270 2.53 -5.26 -18.70
#